data_13541c7794226fc8b5dc9b776edf915d
#
_entry.id   13541c7794226fc8b5dc9b776edf915d
#
_cell.length_a   1.000
_cell.length_b   1.000
_cell.length_c   1.000
_cell.angle_alpha   90.00
_cell.angle_beta   90.00
_cell.angle_gamma   90.00
#
_symmetry.space_group_name_H-M   'P 1'
#
loop_
_entity.id
_entity.type
_entity.pdbx_description
1 polymer ?
#
loop_
_entity_poly.entity_id
_entity_poly.type
_entity_poly.pdbx_seq_one_letter_code
_entity_poly.pdbx_strand_id
1 'polypeptide(L)'
;DNKSEFQIVVDMPVGTPLEKTQQVLAEMGEVVARMPEVTDYQTYAGTAAPINFNGLVRQYYLRSGPEVGDLQVNLVDKHDRSRKSHEIAQAVRPAIEALAKRHGADVKIVEVPPGPPVMSPIVAEIYGPDYDAQIAVAKQVRGVFEKTPHLVAVDDTVEDPARKFVLRVLQNKAALAGVAQKDIVAAMKMGLSGEAVTPIHGSGAKYEIPVKIMLPPEKQNSLDELLKLAVRGASGKLVPLSELVKVEPSAREKTIYHKDLLPVVFVVGDMGGGVDSPLYGLFGMRGELAGRELKQGGTLAEHFISQPADPYAGFALKWDGEWQVTYET
;
A
#
# COMPACT_ATOMS: atom_id res chain seq x y z
N ASP A 1 1.34 -1.91 26.28
CA ASP A 1 0.28 -0.99 26.69
C ASP A 1 -1.10 -1.59 26.49
N ASN A 2 -2.04 -1.16 27.33
CA ASN A 2 -3.41 -1.64 27.27
C ASN A 2 -4.33 -0.51 26.76
N LYS A 3 -4.44 -0.37 25.44
CA LYS A 3 -5.31 0.63 24.81
C LYS A 3 -6.68 0.04 24.49
N SER A 4 -7.67 0.88 24.28
CA SER A 4 -9.04 0.43 23.94
C SER A 4 -9.27 0.40 22.43
N GLU A 5 -8.20 0.16 21.64
CA GLU A 5 -8.26 0.07 20.20
C GLU A 5 -7.08 -0.74 19.63
N PHE A 6 -7.26 -1.28 18.45
CA PHE A 6 -6.20 -1.74 17.54
C PHE A 6 -6.67 -1.60 16.09
N GLN A 7 -5.74 -1.68 15.16
CA GLN A 7 -6.02 -1.54 13.74
C GLN A 7 -5.58 -2.80 12.97
N ILE A 8 -6.35 -3.19 11.97
CA ILE A 8 -5.95 -4.19 10.99
C ILE A 8 -5.71 -3.47 9.67
N VAL A 9 -4.49 -3.52 9.19
CA VAL A 9 -4.05 -2.95 7.91
C VAL A 9 -4.07 -4.06 6.89
N VAL A 10 -4.71 -3.83 5.75
CA VAL A 10 -4.95 -4.86 4.71
C VAL A 10 -4.42 -4.37 3.37
N ASP A 11 -3.52 -5.13 2.79
CA ASP A 11 -3.02 -4.94 1.43
C ASP A 11 -3.44 -6.13 0.57
N MET A 12 -4.37 -5.90 -0.35
CA MET A 12 -4.80 -6.89 -1.32
C MET A 12 -3.80 -6.98 -2.48
N PRO A 13 -3.78 -8.08 -3.24
CA PRO A 13 -2.96 -8.17 -4.44
C PRO A 13 -3.22 -6.99 -5.39
N VAL A 14 -2.16 -6.49 -6.01
CA VAL A 14 -2.26 -5.37 -6.98
C VAL A 14 -3.24 -5.72 -8.10
N GLY A 15 -4.14 -4.79 -8.40
CA GLY A 15 -5.20 -4.97 -9.38
C GLY A 15 -6.51 -5.54 -8.80
N THR A 16 -6.57 -5.75 -7.50
CA THR A 16 -7.83 -6.12 -6.82
C THR A 16 -8.83 -4.96 -6.91
N PRO A 17 -10.06 -5.19 -7.36
CA PRO A 17 -11.08 -4.14 -7.39
C PRO A 17 -11.56 -3.77 -5.99
N LEU A 18 -12.04 -2.53 -5.84
CA LEU A 18 -12.48 -1.98 -4.56
C LEU A 18 -13.55 -2.84 -3.88
N GLU A 19 -14.48 -3.36 -4.65
CA GLU A 19 -15.58 -4.20 -4.16
C GLU A 19 -15.06 -5.48 -3.49
N LYS A 20 -13.98 -6.05 -4.04
CA LYS A 20 -13.33 -7.24 -3.45
C LYS A 20 -12.63 -6.89 -2.15
N THR A 21 -11.92 -5.76 -2.10
CA THR A 21 -11.30 -5.25 -0.86
C THR A 21 -12.37 -5.01 0.21
N GLN A 22 -13.47 -4.38 -0.16
CA GLN A 22 -14.60 -4.15 0.75
C GLN A 22 -15.20 -5.46 1.26
N GLN A 23 -15.36 -6.47 0.41
CA GLN A 23 -15.84 -7.79 0.81
C GLN A 23 -14.91 -8.42 1.85
N VAL A 24 -13.60 -8.40 1.62
CA VAL A 24 -12.62 -8.99 2.54
C VAL A 24 -12.62 -8.25 3.89
N LEU A 25 -12.71 -6.93 3.88
CA LEU A 25 -12.83 -6.13 5.10
C LEU A 25 -14.11 -6.46 5.88
N ALA A 26 -15.25 -6.69 5.19
CA ALA A 26 -16.49 -7.10 5.82
C ALA A 26 -16.35 -8.49 6.49
N GLU A 27 -15.73 -9.46 5.81
CA GLU A 27 -15.45 -10.78 6.36
C GLU A 27 -14.54 -10.69 7.61
N MET A 28 -13.52 -9.83 7.58
CA MET A 28 -12.64 -9.56 8.75
C MET A 28 -13.42 -8.89 9.88
N GLY A 29 -14.30 -7.95 9.55
CA GLY A 29 -15.18 -7.30 10.52
C GLY A 29 -16.07 -8.30 11.26
N GLU A 30 -16.62 -9.28 10.58
CA GLU A 30 -17.40 -10.36 11.22
C GLU A 30 -16.54 -11.21 12.16
N VAL A 31 -15.26 -11.41 11.84
CA VAL A 31 -14.33 -12.15 12.72
C VAL A 31 -14.09 -11.38 14.01
N VAL A 32 -13.76 -10.09 13.92
CA VAL A 32 -13.47 -9.27 15.10
C VAL A 32 -14.73 -9.03 15.95
N ALA A 33 -15.91 -8.91 15.34
CA ALA A 33 -17.18 -8.73 16.04
C ALA A 33 -17.56 -9.91 16.97
N ARG A 34 -16.95 -11.08 16.78
CA ARG A 34 -17.17 -12.25 17.65
C ARG A 34 -16.35 -12.17 18.95
N MET A 35 -15.39 -11.25 19.03
CA MET A 35 -14.63 -11.04 20.26
C MET A 35 -15.49 -10.29 21.27
N PRO A 36 -15.68 -10.79 22.50
CA PRO A 36 -16.61 -10.20 23.47
C PRO A 36 -16.20 -8.79 23.93
N GLU A 37 -14.93 -8.45 23.78
CA GLU A 37 -14.42 -7.13 24.17
C GLU A 37 -14.50 -6.08 23.06
N VAL A 38 -14.92 -6.45 21.84
CA VAL A 38 -15.11 -5.51 20.74
C VAL A 38 -16.45 -4.81 20.88
N THR A 39 -16.41 -3.48 20.96
CA THR A 39 -17.62 -2.65 21.03
C THR A 39 -18.15 -2.33 19.64
N ASP A 40 -17.28 -1.98 18.75
CA ASP A 40 -17.56 -1.63 17.35
C ASP A 40 -16.30 -1.72 16.50
N TYR A 41 -16.48 -1.67 15.20
CA TYR A 41 -15.38 -1.54 14.23
C TYR A 41 -15.82 -0.68 13.04
N GLN A 42 -14.84 -0.12 12.34
CA GLN A 42 -15.05 0.68 11.13
C GLN A 42 -14.12 0.17 10.03
N THR A 43 -14.66 0.04 8.83
CA THR A 43 -13.90 -0.40 7.65
C THR A 43 -13.69 0.76 6.69
N TYR A 44 -12.50 0.85 6.16
CA TYR A 44 -12.09 1.84 5.16
C TYR A 44 -11.53 1.09 3.94
N ALA A 45 -12.28 1.06 2.85
CA ALA A 45 -11.87 0.41 1.60
C ALA A 45 -11.39 1.45 0.59
N GLY A 46 -10.24 1.20 -0.04
CA GLY A 46 -9.65 2.09 -1.03
C GLY A 46 -8.91 3.31 -0.45
N THR A 47 -8.86 3.41 0.86
CA THR A 47 -8.21 4.52 1.58
C THR A 47 -7.73 4.03 2.94
N ALA A 48 -6.78 4.75 3.53
CA ALA A 48 -6.41 4.57 4.91
C ALA A 48 -7.54 5.03 5.85
N ALA A 49 -7.58 4.50 7.08
CA ALA A 49 -8.39 5.04 8.16
C ALA A 49 -8.05 6.53 8.41
N PRO A 50 -8.97 7.33 9.00
CA PRO A 50 -8.66 8.69 9.42
C PRO A 50 -7.38 8.72 10.24
N ILE A 51 -6.60 9.80 10.09
CA ILE A 51 -5.29 9.93 10.73
C ILE A 51 -5.45 9.73 12.24
N ASN A 52 -4.86 8.67 12.74
CA ASN A 52 -4.68 8.37 14.15
C ASN A 52 -3.18 8.28 14.46
N PHE A 53 -2.82 7.98 15.69
CA PHE A 53 -1.42 7.89 16.08
C PHE A 53 -0.64 6.85 15.24
N ASN A 54 -1.19 5.66 15.05
CA ASN A 54 -0.58 4.62 14.23
C ASN A 54 -0.43 5.05 12.77
N GLY A 55 -1.49 5.62 12.21
CA GLY A 55 -1.49 6.10 10.82
C GLY A 55 -0.41 7.14 10.58
N LEU A 56 -0.22 8.07 11.54
CA LEU A 56 0.80 9.11 11.45
C LEU A 56 2.21 8.53 11.56
N VAL A 57 2.47 7.76 12.59
CA VAL A 57 3.82 7.26 12.94
C VAL A 57 4.30 6.21 11.94
N ARG A 58 3.41 5.29 11.56
CA ARG A 58 3.70 4.23 10.59
C ARG A 58 3.47 4.66 9.14
N GLN A 59 3.10 5.92 8.89
CA GLN A 59 2.83 6.52 7.58
C GLN A 59 1.69 5.82 6.81
N TYR A 60 0.79 5.11 7.48
CA TYR A 60 -0.33 4.41 6.84
C TYR A 60 -1.32 5.35 6.18
N TYR A 61 -1.37 6.63 6.60
CA TYR A 61 -2.19 7.67 5.95
C TYR A 61 -1.82 7.93 4.49
N LEU A 62 -0.63 7.50 4.04
CA LEU A 62 -0.20 7.62 2.64
C LEU A 62 -0.79 6.53 1.74
N ARG A 63 -1.36 5.48 2.31
CA ARG A 63 -1.91 4.35 1.55
C ARG A 63 -3.24 4.74 0.90
N SER A 64 -3.35 4.51 -0.41
CA SER A 64 -4.57 4.73 -1.18
C SER A 64 -4.57 3.83 -2.41
N GLY A 65 -5.74 3.45 -2.87
CA GLY A 65 -5.91 2.60 -4.04
C GLY A 65 -6.95 1.51 -3.79
N PRO A 66 -7.57 0.94 -4.82
CA PRO A 66 -8.63 -0.04 -4.68
C PRO A 66 -8.21 -1.30 -3.89
N GLU A 67 -6.92 -1.61 -3.88
CA GLU A 67 -6.32 -2.77 -3.22
C GLU A 67 -6.00 -2.55 -1.74
N VAL A 68 -6.12 -1.34 -1.19
CA VAL A 68 -5.81 -1.08 0.22
C VAL A 68 -7.05 -0.95 1.07
N GLY A 69 -6.94 -1.36 2.33
CA GLY A 69 -8.00 -1.19 3.30
C GLY A 69 -7.51 -1.19 4.73
N ASP A 70 -8.30 -0.59 5.60
CA ASP A 70 -8.07 -0.56 7.03
C ASP A 70 -9.33 -0.96 7.78
N LEU A 71 -9.15 -1.60 8.92
CA LEU A 71 -10.21 -1.91 9.86
C LEU A 71 -9.79 -1.40 11.23
N GLN A 72 -10.48 -0.37 11.70
CA GLN A 72 -10.29 0.18 13.05
C GLN A 72 -11.20 -0.57 14.00
N VAL A 73 -10.65 -1.15 15.07
CA VAL A 73 -11.38 -1.94 16.07
C VAL A 73 -11.34 -1.23 17.41
N ASN A 74 -12.50 -0.98 17.98
CA ASN A 74 -12.67 -0.39 19.30
C ASN A 74 -13.02 -1.46 20.33
N LEU A 75 -12.41 -1.37 21.51
CA LEU A 75 -12.56 -2.30 22.61
C LEU A 75 -13.27 -1.63 23.78
N VAL A 76 -13.96 -2.43 24.57
CA VAL A 76 -14.45 -2.05 25.91
C VAL A 76 -13.29 -1.43 26.71
N ASP A 77 -13.59 -0.45 27.56
CA ASP A 77 -12.57 0.23 28.36
C ASP A 77 -11.71 -0.78 29.12
N LYS A 78 -10.43 -0.47 29.27
CA LYS A 78 -9.47 -1.36 29.93
C LYS A 78 -9.82 -1.73 31.38
N HIS A 79 -10.64 -0.92 32.04
CA HIS A 79 -11.11 -1.17 33.40
C HIS A 79 -12.30 -2.13 33.45
N ASP A 80 -13.01 -2.30 32.33
CA ASP A 80 -14.21 -3.14 32.21
C ASP A 80 -13.94 -4.48 31.50
N ARG A 81 -12.67 -4.83 31.26
CA ARG A 81 -12.25 -6.08 30.65
C ARG A 81 -11.08 -6.72 31.38
N SER A 82 -10.99 -8.03 31.30
CA SER A 82 -9.90 -8.80 31.92
C SER A 82 -8.68 -8.94 31.02
N ARG A 83 -8.90 -9.14 29.71
CA ARG A 83 -7.79 -9.29 28.73
C ARG A 83 -7.22 -7.94 28.31
N LYS A 84 -5.91 -7.85 28.19
CA LYS A 84 -5.23 -6.68 27.62
C LYS A 84 -5.46 -6.60 26.12
N SER A 85 -5.31 -5.40 25.52
CA SER A 85 -5.42 -5.23 24.05
C SER A 85 -4.52 -6.17 23.27
N HIS A 86 -3.30 -6.37 23.74
CA HIS A 86 -2.34 -7.30 23.13
C HIS A 86 -2.83 -8.76 23.11
N GLU A 87 -3.41 -9.23 24.21
CA GLU A 87 -3.96 -10.58 24.30
C GLU A 87 -5.16 -10.77 23.35
N ILE A 88 -5.96 -9.73 23.17
CA ILE A 88 -7.10 -9.71 22.25
C ILE A 88 -6.61 -9.70 20.79
N ALA A 89 -5.63 -8.84 20.47
CA ALA A 89 -5.02 -8.78 19.15
C ALA A 89 -4.35 -10.11 18.78
N GLN A 90 -3.65 -10.74 19.72
CA GLN A 90 -3.07 -12.09 19.52
C GLN A 90 -4.14 -13.17 19.33
N ALA A 91 -5.25 -13.10 20.06
CA ALA A 91 -6.32 -14.09 19.96
C ALA A 91 -7.06 -14.03 18.60
N VAL A 92 -7.20 -12.85 18.00
CA VAL A 92 -7.87 -12.69 16.71
C VAL A 92 -6.93 -12.96 15.53
N ARG A 93 -5.62 -12.83 15.72
CA ARG A 93 -4.60 -12.95 14.68
C ARG A 93 -4.73 -14.21 13.81
N PRO A 94 -4.82 -15.44 14.36
CA PRO A 94 -4.86 -16.66 13.52
C PRO A 94 -6.06 -16.68 12.56
N ALA A 95 -7.21 -16.18 12.99
CA ALA A 95 -8.42 -16.15 12.18
C ALA A 95 -8.30 -15.10 11.05
N ILE A 96 -7.73 -13.93 11.34
CA ILE A 96 -7.49 -12.86 10.37
C ILE A 96 -6.44 -13.30 9.34
N GLU A 97 -5.33 -13.89 9.77
CA GLU A 97 -4.28 -14.40 8.87
C GLU A 97 -4.79 -15.54 7.96
N ALA A 98 -5.60 -16.45 8.50
CA ALA A 98 -6.22 -17.52 7.70
C ALA A 98 -7.17 -16.95 6.64
N LEU A 99 -7.93 -15.91 6.97
CA LEU A 99 -8.81 -15.21 6.04
C LEU A 99 -8.00 -14.46 4.98
N ALA A 100 -6.99 -13.72 5.39
CA ALA A 100 -6.08 -13.02 4.51
C ALA A 100 -5.44 -13.97 3.49
N LYS A 101 -4.91 -15.10 3.96
CA LYS A 101 -4.30 -16.12 3.11
C LYS A 101 -5.26 -16.67 2.05
N ARG A 102 -6.56 -16.86 2.37
CA ARG A 102 -7.57 -17.31 1.41
C ARG A 102 -7.77 -16.33 0.25
N HIS A 103 -7.61 -15.04 0.53
CA HIS A 103 -7.78 -13.96 -0.45
C HIS A 103 -6.45 -13.45 -1.05
N GLY A 104 -5.32 -14.03 -0.64
CA GLY A 104 -3.99 -13.60 -1.06
C GLY A 104 -3.62 -12.21 -0.53
N ALA A 105 -4.29 -11.75 0.53
CA ALA A 105 -4.03 -10.47 1.17
C ALA A 105 -2.84 -10.55 2.13
N ASP A 106 -2.09 -9.46 2.25
CA ASP A 106 -1.17 -9.21 3.35
C ASP A 106 -1.88 -8.42 4.45
N VAL A 107 -1.68 -8.82 5.72
CA VAL A 107 -2.36 -8.19 6.85
C VAL A 107 -1.40 -7.92 7.99
N LYS A 108 -1.60 -6.78 8.64
CA LYS A 108 -0.87 -6.41 9.85
C LYS A 108 -1.89 -6.04 10.93
N ILE A 109 -1.75 -6.65 12.10
CA ILE A 109 -2.52 -6.25 13.30
C ILE A 109 -1.63 -5.31 14.09
N VAL A 110 -2.04 -4.06 14.16
CA VAL A 110 -1.24 -2.95 14.66
C VAL A 110 -1.87 -2.40 15.93
N GLU A 111 -1.11 -2.42 17.00
CA GLU A 111 -1.45 -1.79 18.26
C GLU A 111 -0.76 -0.43 18.38
N VAL A 112 -1.29 0.45 19.22
CA VAL A 112 -0.60 1.69 19.58
C VAL A 112 0.69 1.34 20.31
N PRO A 113 1.87 1.72 19.80
CA PRO A 113 3.12 1.34 20.41
C PRO A 113 3.26 1.96 21.81
N PRO A 114 3.84 1.22 22.77
CA PRO A 114 4.04 1.71 24.13
C PRO A 114 5.17 2.73 24.26
N GLY A 115 6.01 2.81 23.26
CA GLY A 115 7.24 3.58 23.24
C GLY A 115 7.17 4.82 22.35
N PRO A 116 8.32 5.33 21.96
CA PRO A 116 8.45 6.48 21.08
C PRO A 116 7.85 6.20 19.70
N PRO A 117 7.46 7.26 18.96
CA PRO A 117 6.82 7.14 17.67
C PRO A 117 7.83 6.69 16.60
N VAL A 118 7.92 5.40 16.36
CA VAL A 118 8.75 4.78 15.32
C VAL A 118 7.89 4.09 14.26
N MET A 119 8.39 4.02 13.02
CA MET A 119 7.71 3.36 11.91
C MET A 119 7.41 1.89 12.21
N SER A 120 8.38 1.21 12.82
CA SER A 120 8.28 -0.17 13.28
C SER A 120 9.34 -0.40 14.37
N PRO A 121 9.17 -1.39 15.27
CA PRO A 121 10.19 -1.72 16.26
C PRO A 121 11.56 -2.01 15.65
N ILE A 122 11.59 -2.70 14.51
CA ILE A 122 12.82 -2.95 13.75
C ILE A 122 12.64 -2.40 12.34
N VAL A 123 13.56 -1.53 11.95
CA VAL A 123 13.60 -0.90 10.63
C VAL A 123 15.01 -1.03 10.06
N ALA A 124 15.10 -1.47 8.81
CA ALA A 124 16.31 -1.43 8.00
C ALA A 124 16.10 -0.45 6.85
N GLU A 125 16.85 0.62 6.83
CA GLU A 125 16.91 1.59 5.74
C GLU A 125 17.95 1.12 4.72
N ILE A 126 17.53 0.91 3.48
CA ILE A 126 18.41 0.44 2.41
C ILE A 126 18.73 1.60 1.48
N TYR A 127 20.02 1.85 1.31
CA TYR A 127 20.59 2.86 0.41
C TYR A 127 21.42 2.20 -0.68
N GLY A 128 21.57 2.86 -1.83
CA GLY A 128 22.37 2.33 -2.93
C GLY A 128 22.41 3.25 -4.15
N PRO A 129 23.23 2.90 -5.15
CA PRO A 129 23.54 3.77 -6.30
C PRO A 129 22.34 4.01 -7.22
N ASP A 130 21.39 3.09 -7.30
CA ASP A 130 20.16 3.23 -8.06
C ASP A 130 18.99 2.53 -7.35
N TYR A 131 17.78 2.98 -7.66
CA TYR A 131 16.59 2.55 -6.91
C TYR A 131 16.19 1.09 -7.18
N ASP A 132 16.36 0.60 -8.41
CA ASP A 132 16.05 -0.81 -8.74
C ASP A 132 17.03 -1.77 -8.05
N ALA A 133 18.29 -1.40 -7.96
CA ALA A 133 19.28 -2.16 -7.20
C ALA A 133 19.02 -2.09 -5.69
N GLN A 134 18.60 -0.93 -5.15
CA GLN A 134 18.13 -0.83 -3.75
C GLN A 134 16.97 -1.79 -3.47
N ILE A 135 15.97 -1.86 -4.35
CA ILE A 135 14.86 -2.80 -4.25
C ILE A 135 15.36 -4.24 -4.19
N ALA A 136 16.28 -4.60 -5.07
CA ALA A 136 16.82 -5.96 -5.12
C ALA A 136 17.60 -6.33 -3.84
N VAL A 137 18.31 -5.37 -3.24
CA VAL A 137 18.97 -5.55 -1.93
C VAL A 137 17.95 -5.62 -0.80
N ALA A 138 16.94 -4.75 -0.80
CA ALA A 138 15.86 -4.77 0.20
C ALA A 138 15.14 -6.12 0.23
N LYS A 139 14.87 -6.74 -0.93
CA LYS A 139 14.28 -8.09 -0.99
C LYS A 139 15.20 -9.17 -0.41
N GLN A 140 16.52 -9.04 -0.51
CA GLN A 140 17.45 -9.95 0.16
C GLN A 140 17.45 -9.74 1.68
N VAL A 141 17.40 -8.49 2.14
CA VAL A 141 17.27 -8.15 3.56
C VAL A 141 15.95 -8.66 4.12
N ARG A 142 14.83 -8.40 3.44
CA ARG A 142 13.51 -8.94 3.80
C ARG A 142 13.56 -10.47 3.95
N GLY A 143 14.21 -11.18 3.06
CA GLY A 143 14.35 -12.64 3.16
C GLY A 143 15.13 -13.11 4.40
N VAL A 144 15.97 -12.26 5.02
CA VAL A 144 16.60 -12.53 6.32
C VAL A 144 15.61 -12.24 7.46
N PHE A 145 14.89 -11.12 7.40
CA PHE A 145 13.82 -10.79 8.35
C PHE A 145 12.80 -11.92 8.46
N GLU A 146 12.28 -12.42 7.34
CA GLU A 146 11.27 -13.49 7.30
C GLU A 146 11.73 -14.82 7.90
N LYS A 147 13.05 -15.06 7.94
CA LYS A 147 13.64 -16.28 8.53
C LYS A 147 14.03 -16.12 10.00
N THR A 148 14.04 -14.90 10.49
CA THR A 148 14.47 -14.60 11.86
C THR A 148 13.39 -15.02 12.85
N PRO A 149 13.72 -15.88 13.84
CA PRO A 149 12.75 -16.31 14.85
C PRO A 149 12.14 -15.12 15.59
N HIS A 150 10.85 -15.24 15.91
CA HIS A 150 10.06 -14.22 16.63
C HIS A 150 9.86 -12.90 15.91
N LEU A 151 10.31 -12.75 14.66
CA LEU A 151 9.99 -11.61 13.84
C LEU A 151 8.67 -11.86 13.10
N VAL A 152 7.73 -10.93 13.22
CA VAL A 152 6.40 -10.99 12.61
C VAL A 152 6.11 -9.71 11.84
N ALA A 153 5.04 -9.70 11.05
CA ALA A 153 4.62 -8.55 10.25
C ALA A 153 5.76 -7.94 9.42
N VAL A 154 6.61 -8.82 8.87
CA VAL A 154 7.73 -8.40 8.00
C VAL A 154 7.18 -7.83 6.70
N ASP A 155 7.62 -6.64 6.35
CA ASP A 155 7.20 -5.96 5.14
C ASP A 155 8.29 -5.04 4.59
N ASP A 156 8.06 -4.52 3.39
CA ASP A 156 8.90 -3.48 2.79
C ASP A 156 8.07 -2.40 2.08
N THR A 157 8.65 -1.25 1.82
CA THR A 157 7.97 -0.13 1.15
C THR A 157 7.91 -0.24 -0.37
N VAL A 158 8.28 -1.39 -0.93
CA VAL A 158 8.29 -1.59 -2.39
C VAL A 158 6.93 -2.08 -2.85
N GLU A 159 6.25 -1.28 -3.63
CA GLU A 159 4.99 -1.67 -4.28
C GLU A 159 5.22 -2.85 -5.23
N ASP A 160 4.27 -3.78 -5.28
CA ASP A 160 4.27 -4.85 -6.25
C ASP A 160 4.11 -4.32 -7.69
N PRO A 161 4.66 -5.01 -8.69
CA PRO A 161 4.54 -4.60 -10.08
C PRO A 161 3.07 -4.53 -10.51
N ALA A 162 2.64 -3.36 -10.98
CA ALA A 162 1.32 -3.16 -11.54
C ALA A 162 1.40 -3.01 -13.06
N ARG A 163 0.50 -3.67 -13.80
CA ARG A 163 0.39 -3.49 -15.24
C ARG A 163 -0.18 -2.12 -15.57
N LYS A 164 0.41 -1.48 -16.58
CA LYS A 164 -0.03 -0.20 -17.14
C LYS A 164 -0.13 -0.34 -18.65
N PHE A 165 -1.16 0.24 -19.24
CA PHE A 165 -1.27 0.38 -20.69
C PHE A 165 -1.09 1.85 -21.06
N VAL A 166 -0.17 2.12 -21.96
CA VAL A 166 0.02 3.44 -22.56
C VAL A 166 -0.67 3.44 -23.91
N LEU A 167 -1.67 4.29 -24.07
CA LEU A 167 -2.38 4.47 -25.32
C LEU A 167 -1.76 5.64 -26.07
N ARG A 168 -0.98 5.35 -27.11
CA ARG A 168 -0.34 6.37 -27.95
C ARG A 168 -1.25 6.74 -29.11
N VAL A 169 -1.56 8.01 -29.23
CA VAL A 169 -2.34 8.52 -30.36
C VAL A 169 -1.54 8.39 -31.66
N LEU A 170 -2.16 7.76 -32.66
CA LEU A 170 -1.65 7.67 -34.02
C LEU A 170 -1.94 9.01 -34.74
N GLN A 171 -1.04 9.98 -34.60
CA GLN A 171 -1.24 11.38 -35.00
C GLN A 171 -1.69 11.52 -36.46
N ASN A 172 -1.07 10.76 -37.38
CA ASN A 172 -1.43 10.80 -38.80
C ASN A 172 -2.87 10.32 -39.05
N LYS A 173 -3.29 9.25 -38.37
CA LYS A 173 -4.65 8.72 -38.50
C LYS A 173 -5.66 9.66 -37.86
N ALA A 174 -5.34 10.23 -36.70
CA ALA A 174 -6.20 11.21 -36.05
C ALA A 174 -6.38 12.47 -36.92
N ALA A 175 -5.29 12.98 -37.51
CA ALA A 175 -5.33 14.14 -38.42
C ALA A 175 -6.19 13.87 -39.67
N LEU A 176 -6.00 12.71 -40.31
CA LEU A 176 -6.79 12.32 -41.49
C LEU A 176 -8.29 12.16 -41.16
N ALA A 177 -8.61 11.69 -39.96
CA ALA A 177 -9.98 11.59 -39.47
C ALA A 177 -10.57 12.92 -38.97
N GLY A 178 -9.74 13.96 -38.85
CA GLY A 178 -10.12 15.23 -38.27
C GLY A 178 -10.52 15.13 -36.79
N VAL A 179 -9.81 14.27 -36.04
CA VAL A 179 -10.02 14.03 -34.60
C VAL A 179 -8.88 14.64 -33.81
N ALA A 180 -9.19 15.51 -32.86
CA ALA A 180 -8.17 16.09 -31.98
C ALA A 180 -7.81 15.13 -30.86
N GLN A 181 -6.55 15.16 -30.42
CA GLN A 181 -6.07 14.33 -29.31
C GLN A 181 -6.90 14.54 -28.03
N LYS A 182 -7.31 15.77 -27.74
CA LYS A 182 -8.17 16.09 -26.58
C LYS A 182 -9.47 15.29 -26.57
N ASP A 183 -10.07 15.06 -27.75
CA ASP A 183 -11.35 14.35 -27.86
C ASP A 183 -11.16 12.83 -27.62
N ILE A 184 -10.02 12.29 -28.04
CA ILE A 184 -9.61 10.91 -27.74
C ILE A 184 -9.44 10.73 -26.21
N VAL A 185 -8.72 11.65 -25.57
CA VAL A 185 -8.49 11.62 -24.12
C VAL A 185 -9.80 11.78 -23.34
N ALA A 186 -10.69 12.70 -23.80
CA ALA A 186 -12.01 12.90 -23.19
C ALA A 186 -12.88 11.64 -23.28
N ALA A 187 -12.91 10.97 -24.42
CA ALA A 187 -13.65 9.72 -24.59
C ALA A 187 -13.14 8.61 -23.65
N MET A 188 -11.81 8.45 -23.54
CA MET A 188 -11.21 7.47 -22.63
C MET A 188 -11.52 7.79 -21.16
N LYS A 189 -11.38 9.06 -20.76
CA LYS A 189 -11.70 9.52 -19.40
C LYS A 189 -13.18 9.29 -19.08
N MET A 190 -14.07 9.65 -20.00
CA MET A 190 -15.51 9.40 -19.83
C MET A 190 -15.81 7.92 -19.66
N GLY A 191 -15.20 7.05 -20.48
CA GLY A 191 -15.41 5.61 -20.38
C GLY A 191 -14.95 5.00 -19.05
N LEU A 192 -13.77 5.39 -18.55
CA LEU A 192 -13.15 4.78 -17.36
C LEU A 192 -13.55 5.47 -16.06
N SER A 193 -13.32 6.78 -15.97
CA SER A 193 -13.55 7.53 -14.72
C SER A 193 -14.93 8.18 -14.67
N GLY A 194 -15.61 8.24 -15.81
CA GLY A 194 -16.85 8.97 -16.00
C GLY A 194 -16.65 10.47 -16.05
N GLU A 195 -17.64 11.15 -16.62
CA GLU A 195 -17.69 12.61 -16.70
C GLU A 195 -19.06 13.11 -16.25
N ALA A 196 -19.06 14.13 -15.38
CA ALA A 196 -20.27 14.83 -14.98
C ALA A 196 -20.68 15.78 -16.10
N VAL A 197 -21.75 15.44 -16.81
CA VAL A 197 -22.18 16.20 -18.01
C VAL A 197 -23.19 17.29 -17.68
N THR A 198 -24.01 17.12 -16.65
CA THR A 198 -25.00 18.09 -16.18
C THR A 198 -25.44 17.74 -14.76
N PRO A 199 -25.87 18.71 -13.93
CA PRO A 199 -26.51 18.40 -12.66
C PRO A 199 -27.98 18.04 -12.85
N ILE A 200 -28.51 17.25 -11.91
CA ILE A 200 -29.97 17.11 -11.75
C ILE A 200 -30.49 18.34 -11.02
N HIS A 201 -31.49 18.99 -11.62
CA HIS A 201 -32.16 20.11 -11.00
C HIS A 201 -33.27 19.59 -10.06
N GLY A 202 -33.01 19.63 -8.75
CA GLY A 202 -33.92 19.19 -7.71
C GLY A 202 -33.90 20.14 -6.52
N SER A 203 -35.02 20.24 -5.79
CA SER A 203 -35.09 21.00 -4.56
C SER A 203 -34.62 20.15 -3.37
N GLY A 204 -33.79 20.72 -2.49
CA GLY A 204 -33.44 20.15 -1.20
C GLY A 204 -32.07 19.47 -1.10
N ALA A 205 -31.30 19.39 -2.17
CA ALA A 205 -29.93 18.93 -2.09
C ALA A 205 -28.99 20.07 -1.68
N LYS A 206 -28.13 19.83 -0.67
CA LYS A 206 -27.11 20.79 -0.23
C LYS A 206 -26.04 21.04 -1.31
N TYR A 207 -25.74 20.01 -2.12
CA TYR A 207 -24.77 20.04 -3.19
C TYR A 207 -25.41 19.57 -4.50
N GLU A 208 -24.87 20.01 -5.62
CA GLU A 208 -25.29 19.53 -6.93
C GLU A 208 -25.14 18.02 -7.05
N ILE A 209 -26.16 17.37 -7.62
CA ILE A 209 -26.14 15.93 -7.92
C ILE A 209 -25.80 15.77 -9.40
N PRO A 210 -24.56 15.35 -9.75
CA PRO A 210 -24.14 15.26 -11.13
C PRO A 210 -24.75 14.04 -11.84
N VAL A 211 -25.16 14.21 -13.09
CA VAL A 211 -25.40 13.11 -14.02
C VAL A 211 -24.04 12.69 -14.59
N LYS A 212 -23.56 11.50 -14.21
CA LYS A 212 -22.26 10.99 -14.62
C LYS A 212 -22.44 9.94 -15.72
N ILE A 213 -21.75 10.15 -16.85
CA ILE A 213 -21.70 9.18 -17.95
C ILE A 213 -20.40 8.40 -17.88
N MET A 214 -20.47 7.05 -17.89
CA MET A 214 -19.32 6.15 -17.86
C MET A 214 -19.69 4.79 -18.44
N LEU A 215 -18.69 3.99 -18.79
CA LEU A 215 -18.92 2.56 -19.05
C LEU A 215 -19.41 1.86 -17.78
N PRO A 216 -20.31 0.88 -17.89
CA PRO A 216 -20.71 0.09 -16.73
C PRO A 216 -19.50 -0.66 -16.16
N PRO A 217 -19.46 -0.88 -14.83
CA PRO A 217 -18.28 -1.43 -14.15
C PRO A 217 -17.73 -2.73 -14.75
N GLU A 218 -18.62 -3.61 -15.20
CA GLU A 218 -18.26 -4.89 -15.84
C GLU A 218 -17.53 -4.73 -17.18
N LYS A 219 -17.60 -3.55 -17.80
CA LYS A 219 -16.90 -3.24 -19.07
C LYS A 219 -15.64 -2.39 -18.88
N GLN A 220 -15.44 -1.79 -17.71
CA GLN A 220 -14.30 -0.92 -17.45
C GLN A 220 -12.97 -1.68 -17.33
N ASN A 221 -13.02 -2.98 -17.04
CA ASN A 221 -11.83 -3.83 -16.95
C ASN A 221 -11.38 -4.38 -18.31
N SER A 222 -12.14 -4.10 -19.39
CA SER A 222 -11.84 -4.57 -20.73
C SER A 222 -11.28 -3.45 -21.61
N LEU A 223 -10.01 -3.60 -21.99
CA LEU A 223 -9.39 -2.70 -22.96
C LEU A 223 -10.13 -2.72 -24.31
N ASP A 224 -10.63 -3.87 -24.73
CA ASP A 224 -11.38 -4.00 -25.98
C ASP A 224 -12.69 -3.22 -25.96
N GLU A 225 -13.40 -3.20 -24.83
CA GLU A 225 -14.62 -2.41 -24.68
C GLU A 225 -14.31 -0.91 -24.69
N LEU A 226 -13.21 -0.50 -24.05
CA LEU A 226 -12.75 0.90 -24.11
C LEU A 226 -12.42 1.33 -25.55
N LEU A 227 -11.73 0.48 -26.30
CA LEU A 227 -11.31 0.77 -27.67
C LEU A 227 -12.46 0.81 -28.69
N LYS A 228 -13.65 0.26 -28.34
CA LYS A 228 -14.88 0.40 -29.14
C LYS A 228 -15.52 1.77 -29.01
N LEU A 229 -15.20 2.56 -27.97
CA LEU A 229 -15.70 3.93 -27.88
C LEU A 229 -15.28 4.71 -29.11
N ALA A 230 -16.18 5.53 -29.62
CA ALA A 230 -15.96 6.29 -30.85
C ALA A 230 -15.98 7.80 -30.58
N VAL A 231 -15.15 8.51 -31.31
CA VAL A 231 -15.12 9.97 -31.34
C VAL A 231 -15.57 10.49 -32.69
N ARG A 232 -16.18 11.67 -32.70
CA ARG A 232 -16.66 12.28 -33.94
C ARG A 232 -15.52 13.01 -34.64
N GLY A 233 -15.24 12.62 -35.87
CA GLY A 233 -14.31 13.33 -36.73
C GLY A 233 -14.92 14.61 -37.39
N ALA A 234 -14.08 15.39 -38.04
CA ALA A 234 -14.48 16.63 -38.68
C ALA A 234 -15.58 16.47 -39.78
N SER A 235 -15.60 15.28 -40.43
CA SER A 235 -16.65 14.95 -41.41
C SER A 235 -17.98 14.53 -40.77
N GLY A 236 -18.08 14.47 -39.42
CA GLY A 236 -19.23 13.95 -38.69
C GLY A 236 -19.24 12.43 -38.52
N LYS A 237 -18.33 11.70 -39.17
CA LYS A 237 -18.20 10.23 -39.02
C LYS A 237 -17.68 9.88 -37.63
N LEU A 238 -18.24 8.83 -37.04
CA LEU A 238 -17.73 8.23 -35.81
C LEU A 238 -16.53 7.31 -36.11
N VAL A 239 -15.43 7.53 -35.39
CA VAL A 239 -14.19 6.77 -35.55
C VAL A 239 -13.88 6.08 -34.22
N PRO A 240 -13.78 4.74 -34.18
CA PRO A 240 -13.48 4.04 -32.93
C PRO A 240 -12.05 4.32 -32.46
N LEU A 241 -11.84 4.31 -31.15
CA LEU A 241 -10.52 4.56 -30.55
C LEU A 241 -9.49 3.53 -31.03
N SER A 242 -9.88 2.30 -31.34
CA SER A 242 -9.01 1.25 -31.89
C SER A 242 -8.30 1.65 -33.18
N GLU A 243 -8.88 2.55 -33.98
CA GLU A 243 -8.25 3.09 -35.20
C GLU A 243 -7.30 4.25 -34.93
N LEU A 244 -7.44 4.92 -33.78
CA LEU A 244 -6.79 6.17 -33.45
C LEU A 244 -5.62 6.02 -32.46
N VAL A 245 -5.52 4.89 -31.76
CA VAL A 245 -4.48 4.66 -30.76
C VAL A 245 -3.76 3.33 -30.95
N LYS A 246 -2.50 3.31 -30.51
CA LYS A 246 -1.73 2.07 -30.34
C LYS A 246 -1.62 1.80 -28.85
N VAL A 247 -1.88 0.57 -28.43
CA VAL A 247 -1.73 0.13 -27.06
C VAL A 247 -0.32 -0.42 -26.84
N GLU A 248 0.39 0.12 -25.86
CA GLU A 248 1.71 -0.35 -25.46
C GLU A 248 1.64 -0.81 -24.00
N PRO A 249 1.93 -2.10 -23.71
CA PRO A 249 2.01 -2.57 -22.34
C PRO A 249 3.25 -1.98 -21.64
N SER A 250 3.10 -1.59 -20.39
CA SER A 250 4.14 -1.01 -19.56
C SER A 250 3.94 -1.45 -18.11
N ALA A 251 4.80 -1.01 -17.22
CA ALA A 251 4.65 -1.15 -15.78
C ALA A 251 4.31 0.22 -15.15
N ARG A 252 3.51 0.21 -14.08
CA ARG A 252 3.28 1.41 -13.27
C ARG A 252 4.59 1.79 -12.58
N GLU A 253 4.88 3.07 -12.55
CA GLU A 253 6.00 3.61 -11.81
C GLU A 253 5.76 3.36 -10.31
N LYS A 254 6.82 2.98 -9.60
CA LYS A 254 6.80 2.75 -8.15
C LYS A 254 7.00 4.05 -7.41
N THR A 255 6.42 4.16 -6.23
CA THR A 255 6.70 5.26 -5.30
C THR A 255 8.16 5.18 -4.83
N ILE A 256 8.86 6.31 -4.85
CA ILE A 256 10.23 6.44 -4.35
C ILE A 256 10.16 7.20 -3.04
N TYR A 257 10.45 6.52 -1.94
CA TYR A 257 10.53 7.16 -0.63
C TYR A 257 11.88 7.84 -0.46
N HIS A 258 11.86 8.96 0.26
CA HIS A 258 13.09 9.68 0.63
C HIS A 258 13.10 9.90 2.14
N LYS A 259 14.28 9.71 2.75
CA LYS A 259 14.57 10.12 4.12
C LYS A 259 15.78 11.04 4.09
N ASP A 260 15.64 12.24 4.66
CA ASP A 260 16.67 13.29 4.64
C ASP A 260 17.19 13.58 3.22
N LEU A 261 16.27 13.64 2.26
CA LEU A 261 16.49 13.87 0.83
C LEU A 261 17.16 12.70 0.07
N LEU A 262 17.47 11.59 0.72
CA LEU A 262 18.08 10.42 0.09
C LEU A 262 17.01 9.38 -0.27
N PRO A 263 17.02 8.82 -1.50
CA PRO A 263 16.16 7.70 -1.83
C PRO A 263 16.41 6.52 -0.91
N VAL A 264 15.35 5.94 -0.36
CA VAL A 264 15.43 4.85 0.61
C VAL A 264 14.38 3.80 0.36
N VAL A 265 14.72 2.54 0.61
CA VAL A 265 13.75 1.46 0.75
C VAL A 265 13.78 0.99 2.20
N PHE A 266 12.62 0.97 2.86
CA PHE A 266 12.51 0.45 4.21
C PHE A 266 12.13 -1.02 4.18
N VAL A 267 12.78 -1.81 5.02
CA VAL A 267 12.35 -3.15 5.42
C VAL A 267 12.01 -3.10 6.90
N VAL A 268 10.82 -3.53 7.25
CA VAL A 268 10.29 -3.38 8.60
C VAL A 268 9.89 -4.73 9.18
N GLY A 269 9.89 -4.83 10.50
CA GLY A 269 9.43 -6.01 11.21
C GLY A 269 9.03 -5.67 12.63
N ASP A 270 8.15 -6.50 13.19
CA ASP A 270 7.69 -6.40 14.56
C ASP A 270 8.09 -7.63 15.35
N MET A 271 8.13 -7.53 16.68
CA MET A 271 8.42 -8.66 17.54
C MET A 271 7.15 -9.37 17.97
N GLY A 272 7.20 -10.70 18.03
CA GLY A 272 6.06 -11.52 18.44
C GLY A 272 6.50 -12.74 19.27
N GLY A 273 5.53 -13.42 19.90
CA GLY A 273 5.78 -14.72 20.53
C GLY A 273 6.54 -14.70 21.86
N GLY A 274 6.41 -13.66 22.69
CA GLY A 274 6.94 -13.62 24.05
C GLY A 274 8.39 -13.13 24.17
N VAL A 275 8.98 -12.64 23.08
CA VAL A 275 10.25 -11.90 23.07
C VAL A 275 9.92 -10.46 22.74
N ASP A 276 9.91 -9.58 23.75
CA ASP A 276 9.43 -8.21 23.61
C ASP A 276 10.50 -7.21 23.16
N SER A 277 11.80 -7.58 23.23
CA SER A 277 12.86 -6.64 22.90
C SER A 277 13.29 -6.71 21.43
N PRO A 278 13.13 -5.64 20.65
CA PRO A 278 13.58 -5.56 19.26
C PRO A 278 15.08 -5.80 19.06
N LEU A 279 15.88 -5.55 20.11
CA LEU A 279 17.34 -5.75 20.09
C LEU A 279 17.71 -7.22 19.80
N TYR A 280 16.96 -8.20 20.33
CA TYR A 280 17.24 -9.60 20.05
C TYR A 280 17.02 -9.96 18.57
N GLY A 281 15.94 -9.43 17.98
CA GLY A 281 15.70 -9.58 16.55
C GLY A 281 16.82 -8.95 15.71
N LEU A 282 17.21 -7.73 16.04
CA LEU A 282 18.28 -7.00 15.35
C LEU A 282 19.62 -7.75 15.44
N PHE A 283 20.04 -8.16 16.62
CA PHE A 283 21.30 -8.89 16.79
C PHE A 283 21.29 -10.27 16.14
N GLY A 284 20.13 -10.94 16.09
CA GLY A 284 19.97 -12.21 15.39
C GLY A 284 20.21 -12.08 13.88
N MET A 285 19.75 -10.99 13.27
CA MET A 285 19.91 -10.75 11.83
C MET A 285 21.29 -10.20 11.45
N ARG A 286 21.91 -9.48 12.37
CA ARG A 286 23.17 -8.77 12.10
C ARG A 286 24.28 -9.69 11.59
N GLY A 287 24.39 -10.90 12.13
CA GLY A 287 25.39 -11.88 11.70
C GLY A 287 25.24 -12.32 10.25
N GLU A 288 24.05 -12.22 9.67
CA GLU A 288 23.78 -12.58 8.27
C GLU A 288 23.82 -11.37 7.33
N LEU A 289 23.66 -10.15 7.84
CA LEU A 289 23.52 -8.93 7.03
C LEU A 289 24.79 -8.10 6.98
N ALA A 290 25.53 -7.97 8.08
CA ALA A 290 26.75 -7.16 8.13
C ALA A 290 27.83 -7.71 7.22
N GLY A 291 28.27 -6.91 6.24
CA GLY A 291 29.29 -7.34 5.28
C GLY A 291 28.86 -8.42 4.30
N ARG A 292 27.55 -8.67 4.16
CA ARG A 292 27.00 -9.68 3.25
C ARG A 292 27.40 -9.36 1.81
N GLU A 293 27.89 -10.35 1.09
CA GLU A 293 28.06 -10.28 -0.36
C GLU A 293 26.69 -10.24 -1.05
N LEU A 294 26.50 -9.28 -1.92
CA LEU A 294 25.24 -9.03 -2.61
C LEU A 294 25.24 -9.66 -4.01
N LYS A 295 24.07 -10.15 -4.42
CA LYS A 295 23.88 -10.70 -5.78
C LYS A 295 24.14 -9.67 -6.89
N GLN A 296 24.00 -8.38 -6.57
CA GLN A 296 24.28 -7.25 -7.46
C GLN A 296 25.77 -6.89 -7.54
N GLY A 297 26.61 -7.56 -6.78
CA GLY A 297 28.01 -7.24 -6.59
C GLY A 297 28.25 -6.28 -5.41
N GLY A 298 29.43 -6.34 -4.83
CA GLY A 298 29.80 -5.58 -3.64
C GLY A 298 29.26 -6.18 -2.34
N THR A 299 29.50 -5.47 -1.25
CA THR A 299 29.10 -5.86 0.11
C THR A 299 28.13 -4.85 0.71
N LEU A 300 27.26 -5.31 1.60
CA LEU A 300 26.33 -4.48 2.33
C LEU A 300 27.05 -3.81 3.52
N ALA A 301 27.26 -2.50 3.45
CA ALA A 301 27.80 -1.72 4.57
C ALA A 301 26.73 -1.54 5.66
N GLU A 302 27.13 -1.67 6.93
CA GLU A 302 26.23 -1.53 8.06
C GLU A 302 26.44 -0.18 8.76
N HIS A 303 25.35 0.52 9.03
CA HIS A 303 25.29 1.78 9.75
C HIS A 303 24.27 1.72 10.88
N PHE A 304 24.47 2.51 11.93
CA PHE A 304 23.58 2.56 13.10
C PHE A 304 23.00 3.97 13.33
N ILE A 305 23.82 4.97 13.52
CA ILE A 305 23.40 6.31 13.94
C ILE A 305 23.23 7.22 12.74
N SER A 306 24.24 7.26 11.88
CA SER A 306 24.25 8.14 10.70
C SER A 306 23.99 7.36 9.41
N GLN A 307 23.37 8.02 8.46
CA GLN A 307 23.26 7.55 7.08
C GLN A 307 24.65 7.43 6.45
N PRO A 308 24.80 6.63 5.36
CA PRO A 308 26.05 6.60 4.61
C PRO A 308 26.39 7.99 4.08
N ALA A 309 27.66 8.39 4.21
CA ALA A 309 28.12 9.70 3.75
C ALA A 309 27.95 9.90 2.25
N ASP A 310 28.13 8.83 1.48
CA ASP A 310 27.83 8.77 0.04
C ASP A 310 26.95 7.54 -0.24
N PRO A 311 25.64 7.71 -0.37
CA PRO A 311 24.71 6.62 -0.61
C PRO A 311 24.84 6.04 -2.04
N TYR A 312 25.54 6.73 -2.94
CA TYR A 312 25.74 6.29 -4.33
C TYR A 312 27.03 5.50 -4.52
N ALA A 313 27.94 5.48 -3.55
CA ALA A 313 29.21 4.74 -3.64
C ALA A 313 29.05 3.22 -3.50
N GLY A 314 27.96 2.75 -2.91
CA GLY A 314 27.71 1.33 -2.67
C GLY A 314 26.40 1.09 -1.95
N PHE A 315 26.15 -0.17 -1.58
CA PHE A 315 24.94 -0.53 -0.84
C PHE A 315 25.18 -0.44 0.67
N ALA A 316 24.24 0.19 1.34
CA ALA A 316 24.28 0.34 2.78
C ALA A 316 22.93 0.01 3.42
N LEU A 317 23.00 -0.54 4.62
CA LEU A 317 21.89 -0.75 5.53
C LEU A 317 22.11 0.10 6.77
N LYS A 318 21.14 0.97 7.10
CA LYS A 318 21.13 1.67 8.38
C LYS A 318 20.01 1.12 9.24
N TRP A 319 20.33 0.76 10.45
CA TRP A 319 19.33 0.35 11.44
C TRP A 319 18.59 1.53 12.02
N ASP A 320 17.27 1.40 12.15
CA ASP A 320 16.37 2.37 12.75
C ASP A 320 15.29 1.64 13.57
N GLY A 321 14.39 2.37 14.18
CA GLY A 321 13.33 1.83 15.02
C GLY A 321 13.56 2.09 16.51
N GLU A 322 12.99 1.25 17.36
CA GLU A 322 13.03 1.46 18.82
C GLU A 322 14.43 1.50 19.43
N TRP A 323 15.37 0.76 18.85
CA TRP A 323 16.73 0.73 19.36
C TRP A 323 17.41 2.12 19.25
N GLN A 324 17.21 2.82 18.13
CA GLN A 324 17.81 4.14 17.89
C GLN A 324 17.30 5.14 18.91
N VAL A 325 15.99 5.15 19.13
CA VAL A 325 15.40 6.06 20.12
C VAL A 325 15.90 5.75 21.53
N THR A 326 16.03 4.46 21.89
CA THR A 326 16.59 4.05 23.18
C THR A 326 18.05 4.48 23.34
N TYR A 327 18.81 4.56 22.25
CA TYR A 327 20.20 4.99 22.26
C TYR A 327 20.32 6.53 22.36
N GLU A 328 19.41 7.27 21.74
CA GLU A 328 19.42 8.73 21.67
C GLU A 328 18.83 9.42 22.91
N THR A 329 18.05 8.68 23.75
CA THR A 329 17.43 9.18 24.99
C THR A 329 18.19 8.76 26.24
#